data_6d47f86ee56dba7b10f82a8a4d0ab085
#
_entry.id   6d47f86ee56dba7b10f82a8a4d0ab085
#
_cell.length_a   1.000
_cell.length_b   1.000
_cell.length_c   1.000
_cell.angle_alpha   90.00
_cell.angle_beta   90.00
_cell.angle_gamma   90.00
#
_symmetry.space_group_name_H-M   'P 1'
#
loop_
_entity.id
_entity.type
_entity.pdbx_description
1 polymer ?
#
loop_
_entity_poly.entity_id
_entity_poly.type
_entity_poly.pdbx_seq_one_letter_code
_entity_poly.pdbx_strand_id
1 'polypeptide(L)'
;GYKRAKAADEVLKTAEDRLRGELENLREDILTMEERLTKQKLFLDDPQTESVENDIRLKKQEYQRELEIGQESILAKQKELIEPILKEIEALIKEIGKNEGYSLILEKRLVTLYVDPKYDLTGAVLEKLDKQYGESASSESSENDTKESETPQ
;
A
#
# COMPACT_ATOMS: atom_id res chain seq x y z
N GLY A 1 17.32 -7.85 3.86
CA GLY A 1 16.87 -6.48 3.53
C GLY A 1 16.50 -5.72 4.79
N TYR A 2 16.45 -4.40 4.70
CA TYR A 2 16.13 -3.52 5.83
C TYR A 2 14.78 -3.85 6.46
N LYS A 3 14.75 -4.08 7.79
CA LYS A 3 13.55 -4.57 8.50
C LYS A 3 12.37 -3.62 8.39
N ARG A 4 12.61 -2.32 8.53
CA ARG A 4 11.57 -1.29 8.40
C ARG A 4 10.94 -1.22 7.01
N ALA A 5 11.76 -1.40 5.98
CA ALA A 5 11.26 -1.46 4.60
C ALA A 5 10.39 -2.70 4.37
N LYS A 6 10.74 -3.85 4.97
CA LYS A 6 9.89 -5.05 4.90
C LYS A 6 8.57 -4.87 5.64
N ALA A 7 8.60 -4.27 6.83
CA ALA A 7 7.38 -3.97 7.58
C ALA A 7 6.46 -3.01 6.79
N ALA A 8 7.03 -1.97 6.16
CA ALA A 8 6.27 -1.07 5.31
C ALA A 8 5.64 -1.78 4.11
N ASP A 9 6.38 -2.70 3.47
CA ASP A 9 5.89 -3.51 2.35
C ASP A 9 4.72 -4.43 2.78
N GLU A 10 4.80 -5.05 3.95
CA GLU A 10 3.72 -5.88 4.51
C GLU A 10 2.46 -5.06 4.80
N VAL A 11 2.61 -3.85 5.34
CA VAL A 11 1.48 -2.94 5.60
C VAL A 11 0.82 -2.52 4.29
N LEU A 12 1.61 -2.17 3.27
CA LEU A 12 1.08 -1.79 1.95
C LEU A 12 0.36 -2.97 1.29
N LYS A 13 0.97 -4.16 1.31
CA LYS A 13 0.36 -5.36 0.77
C LYS A 13 -0.97 -5.69 1.44
N THR A 14 -1.05 -5.56 2.76
CA THR A 14 -2.30 -5.78 3.51
C THR A 14 -3.38 -4.78 3.07
N ALA A 15 -3.02 -3.51 2.88
CA ALA A 15 -3.96 -2.48 2.41
C ALA A 15 -4.45 -2.76 0.97
N GLU A 16 -3.55 -3.19 0.08
CA GLU A 16 -3.88 -3.58 -1.29
C GLU A 16 -4.79 -4.82 -1.34
N ASP A 17 -4.51 -5.84 -0.53
CA ASP A 17 -5.31 -7.06 -0.46
C ASP A 17 -6.71 -6.78 0.10
N ARG A 18 -6.82 -5.87 1.09
CA ARG A 18 -8.11 -5.41 1.62
C ARG A 18 -8.93 -4.72 0.54
N LEU A 19 -8.35 -3.72 -0.14
CA LEU A 19 -9.02 -3.00 -1.22
C LEU A 19 -9.47 -3.96 -2.33
N ARG A 20 -8.61 -4.91 -2.70
CA ARG A 20 -8.95 -5.93 -3.70
C ARG A 20 -10.17 -6.75 -3.28
N GLY A 21 -10.23 -7.18 -2.01
CA GLY A 21 -11.36 -7.94 -1.47
C GLY A 21 -12.66 -7.13 -1.47
N GLU A 22 -12.61 -5.86 -1.07
CA GLU A 22 -13.77 -4.96 -1.08
C GLU A 22 -14.30 -4.73 -2.51
N LEU A 23 -13.41 -4.51 -3.48
CA LEU A 23 -13.78 -4.35 -4.88
C LEU A 23 -14.33 -5.64 -5.50
N GLU A 24 -13.80 -6.81 -5.16
CA GLU A 24 -14.32 -8.09 -5.63
C GLU A 24 -15.73 -8.35 -5.11
N ASN A 25 -16.00 -8.07 -3.83
CA ASN A 25 -17.35 -8.17 -3.26
C ASN A 25 -18.35 -7.26 -3.99
N LEU A 26 -17.98 -6.00 -4.23
CA LEU A 26 -18.84 -5.07 -4.99
C LEU A 26 -19.09 -5.54 -6.42
N ARG A 27 -18.08 -6.12 -7.04
CA ARG A 27 -18.20 -6.68 -8.39
C ARG A 27 -19.13 -7.89 -8.43
N GLU A 28 -19.01 -8.80 -7.47
CA GLU A 28 -19.90 -9.96 -7.34
C GLU A 28 -21.36 -9.54 -7.09
N ASP A 29 -21.57 -8.53 -6.23
CA ASP A 29 -22.90 -7.93 -6.03
C ASP A 29 -23.50 -7.41 -7.32
N ILE A 30 -22.73 -6.63 -8.07
CA ILE A 30 -23.17 -6.08 -9.36
C ILE A 30 -23.54 -7.20 -10.32
N LEU A 31 -22.70 -8.21 -10.49
CA LEU A 31 -22.96 -9.34 -11.37
C LEU A 31 -24.22 -10.10 -10.97
N THR A 32 -24.41 -10.34 -9.66
CA THR A 32 -25.59 -11.01 -9.12
C THR A 32 -26.86 -10.21 -9.40
N MET A 33 -26.82 -8.89 -9.23
CA MET A 33 -27.95 -8.01 -9.54
C MET A 33 -28.29 -8.00 -11.02
N GLU A 34 -27.30 -7.95 -11.90
CA GLU A 34 -27.46 -8.00 -13.36
C GLU A 34 -28.07 -9.34 -13.82
N GLU A 35 -27.58 -10.45 -13.26
CA GLU A 35 -28.17 -11.76 -13.55
C GLU A 35 -29.64 -11.88 -13.09
N ARG A 36 -29.93 -11.38 -11.89
CA ARG A 36 -31.31 -11.37 -11.37
C ARG A 36 -32.22 -10.54 -12.26
N LEU A 37 -31.78 -9.35 -12.66
CA LEU A 37 -32.53 -8.49 -13.58
C LEU A 37 -32.81 -9.23 -14.90
N THR A 38 -31.79 -9.85 -15.48
CA THR A 38 -31.93 -10.60 -16.75
C THR A 38 -32.96 -11.72 -16.64
N LYS A 39 -32.94 -12.49 -15.52
CA LYS A 39 -33.87 -13.60 -15.26
C LYS A 39 -35.29 -13.12 -14.98
N GLN A 40 -35.45 -11.98 -14.33
CA GLN A 40 -36.74 -11.44 -13.88
C GLN A 40 -37.37 -10.45 -14.82
N LYS A 41 -36.64 -9.93 -15.81
CA LYS A 41 -37.12 -8.88 -16.75
C LYS A 41 -38.42 -9.21 -17.45
N LEU A 42 -38.72 -10.51 -17.65
CA LEU A 42 -39.98 -10.96 -18.26
C LEU A 42 -41.18 -10.89 -17.31
N PHE A 43 -40.95 -10.71 -16.02
CA PHE A 43 -41.98 -10.74 -14.97
C PHE A 43 -42.10 -9.41 -14.21
N LEU A 44 -41.19 -8.46 -14.46
CA LEU A 44 -41.19 -7.14 -13.86
C LEU A 44 -41.95 -6.16 -14.78
N ASP A 45 -42.68 -5.23 -14.17
CA ASP A 45 -43.22 -4.07 -14.88
C ASP A 45 -42.11 -3.02 -15.12
N ASP A 46 -42.41 -2.02 -15.96
CA ASP A 46 -41.44 -0.97 -16.33
C ASP A 46 -40.88 -0.22 -15.10
N PRO A 47 -41.72 0.25 -14.11
CA PRO A 47 -41.19 0.93 -12.93
C PRO A 47 -40.29 0.05 -12.06
N GLN A 48 -40.59 -1.24 -11.92
CA GLN A 48 -39.78 -2.18 -11.17
C GLN A 48 -38.44 -2.45 -11.87
N THR A 49 -38.45 -2.58 -13.16
CA THR A 49 -37.23 -2.73 -13.98
C THR A 49 -36.33 -1.52 -13.86
N GLU A 50 -36.89 -0.31 -14.00
CA GLU A 50 -36.14 0.96 -13.84
C GLU A 50 -35.52 1.11 -12.45
N SER A 51 -36.24 0.71 -11.39
CA SER A 51 -35.71 0.72 -10.02
C SER A 51 -34.46 -0.16 -9.88
N VAL A 52 -34.52 -1.40 -10.38
CA VAL A 52 -33.38 -2.34 -10.30
C VAL A 52 -32.21 -1.85 -11.17
N GLU A 53 -32.47 -1.32 -12.34
CA GLU A 53 -31.44 -0.73 -13.21
C GLU A 53 -30.74 0.47 -12.53
N ASN A 54 -31.49 1.30 -11.79
CA ASN A 54 -30.95 2.38 -10.99
C ASN A 54 -30.06 1.85 -9.85
N ASP A 55 -30.47 0.82 -9.15
CA ASP A 55 -29.70 0.22 -8.07
C ASP A 55 -28.36 -0.34 -8.59
N ILE A 56 -28.37 -1.03 -9.72
CA ILE A 56 -27.16 -1.51 -10.39
C ILE A 56 -26.25 -0.33 -10.77
N ARG A 57 -26.81 0.75 -11.28
CA ARG A 57 -26.04 1.95 -11.64
C ARG A 57 -25.39 2.58 -10.42
N LEU A 58 -26.09 2.68 -9.30
CA LEU A 58 -25.56 3.19 -8.05
C LEU A 58 -24.42 2.30 -7.51
N LYS A 59 -24.60 0.97 -7.56
CA LYS A 59 -23.53 0.02 -7.18
C LYS A 59 -22.28 0.15 -8.07
N LYS A 60 -22.45 0.36 -9.37
CA LYS A 60 -21.31 0.61 -10.26
C LYS A 60 -20.60 1.94 -9.94
N GLN A 61 -21.35 2.97 -9.56
CA GLN A 61 -20.75 4.24 -9.11
C GLN A 61 -20.01 4.06 -7.78
N GLU A 62 -20.55 3.28 -6.85
CA GLU A 62 -19.89 2.93 -5.60
C GLU A 62 -18.56 2.21 -5.85
N TYR A 63 -18.55 1.21 -6.76
CA TYR A 63 -17.35 0.52 -7.17
C TYR A 63 -16.25 1.47 -7.71
N GLN A 64 -16.62 2.38 -8.62
CA GLN A 64 -15.68 3.35 -9.19
C GLN A 64 -15.13 4.29 -8.12
N ARG A 65 -15.99 4.78 -7.25
CA ARG A 65 -15.59 5.65 -6.13
C ARG A 65 -14.65 4.93 -5.17
N GLU A 66 -14.96 3.68 -4.80
CA GLU A 66 -14.13 2.90 -3.89
C GLU A 66 -12.75 2.61 -4.50
N LEU A 67 -12.70 2.33 -5.81
CA LEU A 67 -11.46 2.15 -6.54
C LEU A 67 -10.59 3.42 -6.49
N GLU A 68 -11.16 4.60 -6.78
CA GLU A 68 -10.44 5.88 -6.77
C GLU A 68 -9.91 6.22 -5.38
N ILE A 69 -10.79 6.20 -4.37
CA ILE A 69 -10.42 6.51 -2.97
C ILE A 69 -9.40 5.51 -2.44
N GLY A 70 -9.58 4.23 -2.73
CA GLY A 70 -8.67 3.18 -2.30
C GLY A 70 -7.27 3.33 -2.91
N GLN A 71 -7.18 3.63 -4.21
CA GLN A 71 -5.91 3.90 -4.88
C GLN A 71 -5.19 5.13 -4.31
N GLU A 72 -5.91 6.24 -4.09
CA GLU A 72 -5.35 7.44 -3.46
C GLU A 72 -4.86 7.15 -2.04
N SER A 73 -5.62 6.39 -1.26
CA SER A 73 -5.25 5.99 0.10
C SER A 73 -3.97 5.16 0.13
N ILE A 74 -3.82 4.18 -0.79
CA ILE A 74 -2.62 3.36 -0.92
C ILE A 74 -1.41 4.21 -1.29
N LEU A 75 -1.55 5.13 -2.26
CA LEU A 75 -0.47 6.04 -2.65
C LEU A 75 -0.04 6.97 -1.50
N ALA A 76 -0.99 7.52 -0.76
CA ALA A 76 -0.72 8.34 0.41
C ALA A 76 0.04 7.54 1.49
N LYS A 77 -0.42 6.32 1.79
CA LYS A 77 0.20 5.41 2.74
C LYS A 77 1.61 4.99 2.30
N GLN A 78 1.80 4.71 1.02
CA GLN A 78 3.11 4.42 0.45
C GLN A 78 4.08 5.58 0.68
N LYS A 79 3.67 6.81 0.39
CA LYS A 79 4.49 8.00 0.61
C LYS A 79 4.84 8.16 2.09
N GLU A 80 3.86 8.04 2.97
CA GLU A 80 4.03 8.15 4.43
C GLU A 80 5.04 7.14 4.97
N LEU A 81 4.99 5.90 4.52
CA LEU A 81 5.86 4.82 4.99
C LEU A 81 7.27 4.88 4.37
N ILE A 82 7.38 5.22 3.10
CA ILE A 82 8.66 5.15 2.37
C ILE A 82 9.50 6.42 2.55
N GLU A 83 8.89 7.60 2.65
CA GLU A 83 9.63 8.86 2.77
C GLU A 83 10.56 8.90 4.00
N PRO A 84 10.15 8.49 5.22
CA PRO A 84 11.07 8.39 6.36
C PRO A 84 12.22 7.42 6.12
N ILE A 85 11.93 6.27 5.53
CA ILE A 85 12.93 5.23 5.23
C ILE A 85 14.02 5.78 4.28
N LEU A 86 13.62 6.51 3.24
CA LEU A 86 14.58 7.13 2.33
C LEU A 86 15.45 8.17 3.03
N LYS A 87 14.88 8.99 3.92
CA LYS A 87 15.62 9.97 4.72
C LYS A 87 16.64 9.30 5.65
N GLU A 88 16.27 8.19 6.28
CA GLU A 88 17.17 7.41 7.13
C GLU A 88 18.35 6.82 6.32
N ILE A 89 18.06 6.25 5.17
CA ILE A 89 19.08 5.71 4.26
C ILE A 89 20.02 6.82 3.81
N GLU A 90 19.50 7.97 3.40
CA GLU A 90 20.31 9.12 2.95
C GLU A 90 21.20 9.65 4.07
N ALA A 91 20.65 9.79 5.29
CA ALA A 91 21.40 10.25 6.44
C ALA A 91 22.56 9.30 6.79
N LEU A 92 22.29 8.00 6.80
CA LEU A 92 23.30 6.98 7.09
C LEU A 92 24.39 6.91 6.00
N ILE A 93 24.02 7.01 4.71
CA ILE A 93 25.00 7.04 3.62
C ILE A 93 25.92 8.26 3.75
N LYS A 94 25.39 9.44 4.10
CA LYS A 94 26.18 10.65 4.34
C LYS A 94 27.12 10.48 5.54
N GLU A 95 26.68 9.82 6.60
CA GLU A 95 27.48 9.50 7.77
C GLU A 95 28.63 8.55 7.42
N ILE A 96 28.36 7.45 6.73
CA ILE A 96 29.37 6.49 6.24
C ILE A 96 30.38 7.20 5.35
N GLY A 97 29.92 8.02 4.40
CA GLY A 97 30.78 8.78 3.51
C GLY A 97 31.79 9.64 4.26
N LYS A 98 31.33 10.37 5.27
CA LYS A 98 32.20 11.22 6.12
C LYS A 98 33.16 10.43 7.01
N ASN A 99 32.65 9.39 7.69
CA ASN A 99 33.41 8.67 8.70
C ASN A 99 34.45 7.72 8.10
N GLU A 100 34.14 7.14 6.93
CA GLU A 100 35.01 6.17 6.25
C GLU A 100 35.81 6.79 5.12
N GLY A 101 35.64 8.11 4.87
CA GLY A 101 36.47 8.87 3.92
C GLY A 101 36.13 8.62 2.44
N TYR A 102 34.91 8.20 2.13
CA TYR A 102 34.47 8.05 0.75
C TYR A 102 34.26 9.43 0.12
N SER A 103 34.88 9.65 -1.03
CA SER A 103 34.64 10.86 -1.84
C SER A 103 33.33 10.79 -2.62
N LEU A 104 32.83 9.59 -2.91
CA LEU A 104 31.62 9.36 -3.70
C LEU A 104 31.02 8.00 -3.35
N ILE A 105 29.72 7.96 -3.11
CA ILE A 105 28.92 6.75 -2.99
C ILE A 105 27.81 6.83 -4.03
N LEU A 106 27.65 5.81 -4.85
CA LEU A 106 26.70 5.74 -5.95
C LEU A 106 25.69 4.62 -5.76
N GLU A 107 24.47 4.83 -6.23
CA GLU A 107 23.48 3.77 -6.30
C GLU A 107 23.82 2.81 -7.45
N LYS A 108 24.10 1.55 -7.09
CA LYS A 108 24.58 0.52 -8.00
C LYS A 108 23.67 0.30 -9.21
N ARG A 109 22.34 0.27 -8.99
CA ARG A 109 21.37 -0.07 -10.04
C ARG A 109 21.17 1.03 -11.09
N LEU A 110 21.31 2.28 -10.68
CA LEU A 110 21.00 3.42 -11.55
C LEU A 110 22.18 3.91 -12.37
N VAL A 111 23.41 3.82 -11.83
CA VAL A 111 24.55 4.54 -12.38
C VAL A 111 25.76 3.67 -12.71
N THR A 112 25.72 2.36 -12.41
CA THR A 112 26.89 1.50 -12.65
C THR A 112 26.51 0.29 -13.51
N LEU A 113 27.34 0.02 -14.55
CA LEU A 113 27.26 -1.20 -15.32
C LEU A 113 27.99 -2.37 -14.65
N TYR A 114 29.08 -2.07 -13.92
CA TYR A 114 29.88 -3.03 -13.17
C TYR A 114 30.49 -2.38 -11.94
N VAL A 115 30.46 -3.10 -10.81
CA VAL A 115 31.16 -2.75 -9.57
C VAL A 115 31.84 -4.01 -9.04
N ASP A 116 33.14 -3.92 -8.73
CA ASP A 116 33.84 -5.00 -8.03
C ASP A 116 33.17 -5.22 -6.65
N PRO A 117 32.83 -6.47 -6.29
CA PRO A 117 32.13 -6.77 -5.02
C PRO A 117 32.78 -6.19 -3.76
N LYS A 118 34.10 -5.97 -3.76
CA LYS A 118 34.81 -5.36 -2.64
C LYS A 118 34.42 -3.89 -2.35
N TYR A 119 33.84 -3.20 -3.34
CA TYR A 119 33.34 -1.84 -3.22
C TYR A 119 31.83 -1.77 -2.98
N ASP A 120 31.14 -2.91 -2.90
CA ASP A 120 29.70 -2.95 -2.67
C ASP A 120 29.38 -2.79 -1.17
N LEU A 121 28.98 -1.58 -0.78
CA LEU A 121 28.64 -1.21 0.58
C LEU A 121 27.21 -1.62 0.99
N THR A 122 26.41 -2.18 0.09
CA THR A 122 24.99 -2.45 0.35
C THR A 122 24.75 -3.28 1.61
N GLY A 123 25.55 -4.32 1.82
CA GLY A 123 25.44 -5.17 3.02
C GLY A 123 25.73 -4.41 4.30
N ALA A 124 26.81 -3.62 4.32
CA ALA A 124 27.20 -2.83 5.48
C ALA A 124 26.17 -1.72 5.82
N VAL A 125 25.62 -1.08 4.80
CA VAL A 125 24.56 -0.07 4.96
C VAL A 125 23.31 -0.72 5.56
N LEU A 126 22.86 -1.87 5.04
CA LEU A 126 21.69 -2.59 5.55
C LEU A 126 21.86 -3.02 7.02
N GLU A 127 23.04 -3.52 7.39
CA GLU A 127 23.33 -3.91 8.76
C GLU A 127 23.30 -2.72 9.71
N LYS A 128 23.88 -1.58 9.31
CA LYS A 128 23.86 -0.35 10.11
C LYS A 128 22.43 0.22 10.24
N LEU A 129 21.63 0.20 9.16
CA LEU A 129 20.21 0.60 9.20
C LEU A 129 19.40 -0.26 10.17
N ASP A 130 19.56 -1.58 10.09
CA ASP A 130 18.86 -2.49 11.01
C ASP A 130 19.27 -2.31 12.47
N LYS A 131 20.53 -1.96 12.74
CA LYS A 131 20.99 -1.67 14.11
C LYS A 131 20.48 -0.32 14.63
N GLN A 132 20.43 0.70 13.78
CA GLN A 132 20.12 2.07 14.20
C GLN A 132 18.63 2.33 14.25
N TYR A 133 17.86 1.75 13.32
CA TYR A 133 16.42 2.05 13.13
C TYR A 133 15.52 0.81 13.17
N GLY A 134 16.08 -0.40 13.24
CA GLY A 134 15.32 -1.65 13.14
C GLY A 134 14.39 -1.93 14.33
N GLU A 135 14.63 -1.33 15.49
CA GLU A 135 13.80 -1.51 16.69
C GLU A 135 12.56 -0.60 16.72
N SER A 136 12.57 0.49 15.98
CA SER A 136 11.44 1.42 15.92
C SER A 136 10.20 0.85 15.21
N ALA A 137 10.38 -0.18 14.38
CA ALA A 137 9.29 -0.80 13.61
C ALA A 137 8.33 -1.65 14.48
N SER A 138 8.78 -2.10 15.65
CA SER A 138 7.97 -2.94 16.54
C SER A 138 7.03 -2.14 17.45
N SER A 139 7.24 -0.84 17.60
CA SER A 139 6.42 0.02 18.47
C SER A 139 5.27 0.72 17.72
N GLU A 140 5.41 0.98 16.42
CA GLU A 140 4.37 1.67 15.63
C GLU A 140 3.22 0.75 15.18
N SER A 141 3.43 -0.56 15.11
CA SER A 141 2.37 -1.51 14.75
C SER A 141 1.37 -1.81 15.88
N SER A 142 1.69 -1.44 17.14
CA SER A 142 0.84 -1.73 18.30
C SER A 142 -0.14 -0.61 18.67
N GLU A 143 0.04 0.60 18.15
CA GLU A 143 -0.81 1.75 18.54
C GLU A 143 -2.01 1.99 17.61
N ASN A 144 -2.05 1.37 16.43
CA ASN A 144 -3.13 1.59 15.45
C ASN A 144 -4.35 0.68 15.62
N ASP A 145 -4.24 -0.42 16.39
CA ASP A 145 -5.38 -1.36 16.60
C ASP A 145 -6.33 -0.95 17.74
N THR A 146 -6.03 0.11 18.50
CA THR A 146 -6.81 0.45 19.72
C THR A 146 -7.77 1.63 19.53
N LYS A 147 -7.84 2.27 18.36
CA LYS A 147 -8.66 3.48 18.17
C LYS A 147 -9.99 3.29 17.42
N GLU A 148 -10.34 2.07 17.00
CA GLU A 148 -11.59 1.84 16.24
C GLU A 148 -12.76 1.27 17.08
N SER A 149 -12.67 1.23 18.41
CA SER A 149 -13.72 0.59 19.24
C SER A 149 -14.40 1.50 20.25
N GLU A 150 -14.44 2.81 20.10
CA GLU A 150 -15.28 3.68 20.94
C GLU A 150 -16.18 4.57 20.10
N THR A 151 -17.37 4.05 19.78
CA THR A 151 -18.53 4.86 19.41
C THR A 151 -19.40 4.99 20.67
N PRO A 152 -19.66 6.20 21.21
CA PRO A 152 -20.60 6.38 22.32
C PRO A 152 -22.03 6.34 21.79
N GLN A 153 -22.88 5.69 22.57
CA GLN A 153 -24.35 5.67 22.47
C GLN A 153 -24.95 7.05 22.60
#